data_b56264bee25bd4b6899817c95c649e34
#
_entry.id   b56264bee25bd4b6899817c95c649e34
#
_cell.length_a   1.000
_cell.length_b   1.000
_cell.length_c   1.000
_cell.angle_alpha   90.00
_cell.angle_beta   90.00
_cell.angle_gamma   90.00
#
_symmetry.space_group_name_H-M   'P 1'
#
loop_
_entity.id
_entity.type
_entity.pdbx_description
1 polymer ?
#
loop_
_entity_poly.entity_id
_entity_poly.type
_entity_poly.pdbx_seq_one_letter_code
_entity_poly.pdbx_strand_id
1 'polypeptide(L)'
;MTSQADSETSERYMNIARQWFTEGWTGNLALADDIFSADLRNNGVQVGAAGPVGRIRDRLSAFPDLTTTIEDLFVSADKLAVTLIWRGTHTGDYGGAAATGKHVDVRDSAIWHFRDGKVSEIYTLQDQFGFLKQIGYLPDSVYAA
;
A
#
# COMPACT_ATOMS: atom_id res chain seq x y z
N MET A 1 9.89 20.00 -21.32
CA MET A 1 9.25 20.94 -20.41
C MET A 1 7.83 20.45 -20.11
N THR A 2 7.49 20.28 -18.85
CA THR A 2 6.16 19.83 -18.44
C THR A 2 5.16 20.95 -18.58
N SER A 3 4.01 20.72 -19.21
CA SER A 3 2.95 21.73 -19.32
C SER A 3 2.29 21.96 -17.96
N GLN A 4 1.57 23.06 -17.79
CA GLN A 4 0.80 23.31 -16.57
C GLN A 4 -0.27 22.24 -16.35
N ALA A 5 -0.95 21.78 -17.41
CA ALA A 5 -1.94 20.72 -17.34
C ALA A 5 -1.32 19.39 -16.87
N ASP A 6 -0.09 19.06 -17.34
CA ASP A 6 0.64 17.86 -16.89
C ASP A 6 1.04 18.00 -15.42
N SER A 7 1.47 19.20 -15.00
CA SER A 7 1.82 19.47 -13.60
C SER A 7 0.61 19.35 -12.67
N GLU A 8 -0.55 19.86 -13.07
CA GLU A 8 -1.79 19.75 -12.32
C GLU A 8 -2.26 18.30 -12.23
N THR A 9 -2.15 17.53 -13.30
CA THR A 9 -2.47 16.11 -13.32
C THR A 9 -1.55 15.32 -12.39
N SER A 10 -0.23 15.57 -12.45
CA SER A 10 0.75 14.94 -11.58
C SER A 10 0.45 15.24 -10.11
N GLU A 11 0.15 16.49 -9.77
CA GLU A 11 -0.18 16.89 -8.40
C GLU A 11 -1.47 16.21 -7.92
N ARG A 12 -2.47 16.10 -8.78
CA ARG A 12 -3.71 15.38 -8.48
C ARG A 12 -3.45 13.92 -8.18
N TYR A 13 -2.63 13.24 -8.99
CA TYR A 13 -2.27 11.83 -8.77
C TYR A 13 -1.53 11.64 -7.45
N MET A 14 -0.59 12.51 -7.14
CA MET A 14 0.13 12.46 -5.86
C MET A 14 -0.81 12.67 -4.67
N ASN A 15 -1.77 13.58 -4.77
CA ASN A 15 -2.75 13.82 -3.70
C ASN A 15 -3.68 12.62 -3.50
N ILE A 16 -4.10 11.96 -4.57
CA ILE A 16 -4.88 10.72 -4.50
C ILE A 16 -4.07 9.63 -3.76
N ALA A 17 -2.81 9.48 -4.10
CA ALA A 17 -1.95 8.49 -3.45
C ALA A 17 -1.73 8.83 -1.97
N ARG A 18 -1.43 10.08 -1.63
CA ARG A 18 -1.29 10.50 -0.22
C ARG A 18 -2.54 10.18 0.57
N GLN A 19 -3.70 10.48 0.01
CA GLN A 19 -4.98 10.23 0.68
C GLN A 19 -5.21 8.74 0.93
N TRP A 20 -4.96 7.90 -0.08
CA TRP A 20 -5.14 6.46 0.08
C TRP A 20 -4.15 5.86 1.07
N PHE A 21 -2.87 6.16 0.94
CA PHE A 21 -1.83 5.56 1.79
C PHE A 21 -1.84 6.08 3.23
N THR A 22 -2.51 7.20 3.50
CA THR A 22 -2.70 7.71 4.88
C THR A 22 -4.10 7.40 5.38
N GLU A 23 -5.14 8.04 4.85
CA GLU A 23 -6.51 7.88 5.33
C GLU A 23 -7.11 6.52 4.98
N GLY A 24 -6.90 6.05 3.74
CA GLY A 24 -7.40 4.75 3.30
C GLY A 24 -6.82 3.61 4.12
N TRP A 25 -5.50 3.59 4.28
CA TRP A 25 -4.80 2.55 5.02
C TRP A 25 -5.09 2.56 6.52
N THR A 26 -5.59 3.65 7.06
CA THR A 26 -5.95 3.75 8.49
C THR A 26 -7.46 3.67 8.73
N GLY A 27 -8.24 3.31 7.70
CA GLY A 27 -9.64 2.91 7.89
C GLY A 27 -10.67 3.54 6.98
N ASN A 28 -10.35 4.63 6.25
CA ASN A 28 -11.30 5.23 5.30
C ASN A 28 -11.35 4.44 3.99
N LEU A 29 -11.89 3.23 4.04
CA LEU A 29 -11.93 2.31 2.90
C LEU A 29 -12.90 2.76 1.80
N ALA A 30 -13.85 3.64 2.11
CA ALA A 30 -14.80 4.18 1.14
C ALA A 30 -14.12 4.97 0.01
N LEU A 31 -12.90 5.48 0.23
CA LEU A 31 -12.11 6.15 -0.81
C LEU A 31 -11.81 5.26 -2.02
N ALA A 32 -11.81 3.94 -1.84
CA ALA A 32 -11.39 2.99 -2.87
C ALA A 32 -12.22 3.09 -4.15
N ASP A 33 -13.53 3.27 -4.04
CA ASP A 33 -14.41 3.33 -5.21
C ASP A 33 -14.15 4.57 -6.09
N ASP A 34 -13.68 5.65 -5.50
CA ASP A 34 -13.30 6.86 -6.24
C ASP A 34 -11.91 6.75 -6.85
N ILE A 35 -11.02 5.99 -6.22
CA ILE A 35 -9.60 5.90 -6.58
C ILE A 35 -9.34 4.81 -7.60
N PHE A 36 -9.90 3.62 -7.38
CA PHE A 36 -9.60 2.43 -8.17
C PHE A 36 -10.68 2.12 -9.19
N SER A 37 -10.26 1.71 -10.39
CA SER A 37 -11.20 1.30 -11.43
C SER A 37 -11.91 -0.01 -11.05
N ALA A 38 -13.10 -0.21 -11.62
CA ALA A 38 -13.87 -1.44 -11.40
C ALA A 38 -13.15 -2.69 -11.89
N ASP A 39 -12.27 -2.55 -12.89
CA ASP A 39 -11.46 -3.63 -13.45
C ASP A 39 -10.01 -3.61 -12.99
N LEU A 40 -9.72 -3.00 -11.85
CA LEU A 40 -8.37 -2.90 -11.28
C LEU A 40 -7.66 -4.26 -11.30
N ARG A 41 -6.41 -4.24 -11.76
CA ARG A 41 -5.50 -5.39 -11.68
C ARG A 41 -4.41 -5.13 -10.65
N ASN A 42 -4.10 -6.14 -9.85
CA ASN A 42 -3.02 -6.08 -8.88
C ASN A 42 -2.04 -7.24 -9.16
N ASN A 43 -0.81 -6.91 -9.49
CA ASN A 43 0.23 -7.87 -9.88
C ASN A 43 -0.29 -8.84 -10.96
N GLY A 44 -1.01 -8.30 -11.96
CA GLY A 44 -1.52 -9.04 -13.10
C GLY A 44 -2.87 -9.76 -12.88
N VAL A 45 -3.45 -9.69 -11.69
CA VAL A 45 -4.73 -10.37 -11.37
C VAL A 45 -5.83 -9.32 -11.22
N GLN A 46 -6.95 -9.54 -11.89
CA GLN A 46 -8.11 -8.65 -11.76
C GLN A 46 -8.76 -8.83 -10.39
N VAL A 47 -8.82 -7.75 -9.61
CA VAL A 47 -9.33 -7.74 -8.24
C VAL A 47 -10.43 -6.69 -8.03
N GLY A 48 -10.53 -5.70 -8.92
CA GLY A 48 -11.44 -4.57 -8.76
C GLY A 48 -11.09 -3.70 -7.55
N ALA A 49 -11.92 -2.69 -7.29
CA ALA A 49 -11.74 -1.81 -6.14
C ALA A 49 -11.85 -2.55 -4.80
N ALA A 50 -12.53 -3.68 -4.77
CA ALA A 50 -12.64 -4.53 -3.57
C ALA A 50 -11.30 -5.17 -3.14
N GLY A 51 -10.35 -5.33 -4.07
CA GLY A 51 -9.05 -5.92 -3.78
C GLY A 51 -8.26 -5.13 -2.74
N PRO A 52 -7.97 -3.84 -2.97
CA PRO A 52 -7.31 -3.00 -1.97
C PRO A 52 -8.09 -2.88 -0.66
N VAL A 53 -9.41 -2.80 -0.71
CA VAL A 53 -10.26 -2.74 0.48
C VAL A 53 -10.08 -3.98 1.35
N GLY A 54 -10.16 -5.17 0.76
CA GLY A 54 -10.00 -6.43 1.48
C GLY A 54 -8.61 -6.55 2.10
N ARG A 55 -7.56 -6.19 1.35
CA ARG A 55 -6.19 -6.23 1.84
C ARG A 55 -5.98 -5.33 3.05
N ILE A 56 -6.49 -4.10 3.00
CA ILE A 56 -6.32 -3.15 4.11
C ILE A 56 -7.20 -3.55 5.29
N ARG A 57 -8.40 -4.05 5.05
CA ARG A 57 -9.25 -4.57 6.12
C ARG A 57 -8.57 -5.69 6.90
N ASP A 58 -7.96 -6.65 6.21
CA ASP A 58 -7.22 -7.75 6.84
C ASP A 58 -6.04 -7.22 7.65
N ARG A 59 -5.31 -6.25 7.10
CA ARG A 59 -4.18 -5.63 7.79
C ARG A 59 -4.61 -4.90 9.04
N LEU A 60 -5.67 -4.10 8.97
CA LEU A 60 -6.21 -3.36 10.12
C LEU A 60 -6.76 -4.30 11.20
N SER A 61 -7.33 -5.43 10.82
CA SER A 61 -7.78 -6.46 11.76
C SER A 61 -6.61 -7.04 12.57
N ALA A 62 -5.46 -7.23 11.94
CA ALA A 62 -4.26 -7.75 12.58
C ALA A 62 -3.43 -6.68 13.30
N PHE A 63 -3.45 -5.45 12.81
CA PHE A 63 -2.70 -4.29 13.31
C PHE A 63 -3.65 -3.10 13.50
N PRO A 64 -4.50 -3.11 14.55
CA PRO A 64 -5.52 -2.06 14.72
C PRO A 64 -4.92 -0.67 14.98
N ASP A 65 -3.66 -0.60 15.43
CA ASP A 65 -2.90 0.64 15.63
C ASP A 65 -2.07 1.05 14.42
N LEU A 66 -2.40 0.57 13.23
CA LEU A 66 -1.64 0.82 12.01
C LEU A 66 -1.43 2.32 11.77
N THR A 67 -0.19 2.67 11.49
CA THR A 67 0.21 4.00 10.99
C THR A 67 1.06 3.85 9.74
N THR A 68 1.12 4.91 8.95
CA THR A 68 1.89 4.93 7.69
C THR A 68 2.74 6.18 7.60
N THR A 69 3.89 6.04 6.95
CA THR A 69 4.75 7.16 6.58
C THR A 69 5.19 6.97 5.14
N ILE A 70 4.82 7.90 4.27
CA ILE A 70 5.31 7.91 2.89
C ILE A 70 6.75 8.43 2.90
N GLU A 71 7.68 7.65 2.35
CA GLU A 71 9.08 8.03 2.27
C GLU A 71 9.39 8.74 0.95
N ASP A 72 8.85 8.24 -0.15
CA ASP A 72 9.08 8.80 -1.47
C ASP A 72 7.83 8.64 -2.34
N LEU A 73 7.58 9.61 -3.21
CA LEU A 73 6.38 9.64 -4.04
C LEU A 73 6.65 10.51 -5.25
N PHE A 74 6.50 9.95 -6.44
CA PHE A 74 6.70 10.72 -7.67
C PHE A 74 5.81 10.19 -8.79
N VAL A 75 5.56 11.06 -9.77
CA VAL A 75 4.73 10.79 -10.94
C VAL A 75 5.53 11.02 -12.21
N SER A 76 5.38 10.13 -13.18
CA SER A 76 5.87 10.30 -14.53
C SER A 76 4.77 9.90 -15.50
N ALA A 77 4.24 10.85 -16.24
CA ALA A 77 3.10 10.67 -17.13
C ALA A 77 1.88 10.11 -16.37
N ASP A 78 1.40 8.93 -16.74
CA ASP A 78 0.25 8.25 -16.11
C ASP A 78 0.65 7.22 -15.04
N LYS A 79 1.91 7.27 -14.57
CA LYS A 79 2.44 6.32 -13.60
C LYS A 79 2.88 7.04 -12.34
N LEU A 80 2.66 6.38 -11.20
CA LEU A 80 3.06 6.87 -9.90
C LEU A 80 3.84 5.79 -9.18
N ALA A 81 4.95 6.17 -8.55
CA ALA A 81 5.70 5.28 -7.67
C ALA A 81 5.70 5.82 -6.24
N VAL A 82 5.58 4.91 -5.29
CA VAL A 82 5.58 5.24 -3.87
C VAL A 82 6.38 4.21 -3.08
N THR A 83 7.12 4.69 -2.10
CA THR A 83 7.66 3.87 -1.03
C THR A 83 7.15 4.39 0.31
N LEU A 84 6.79 3.49 1.18
CA LEU A 84 6.24 3.83 2.48
C LEU A 84 6.64 2.80 3.54
N ILE A 85 6.52 3.20 4.79
CA ILE A 85 6.63 2.28 5.93
C ILE A 85 5.28 2.27 6.62
N TRP A 86 4.75 1.08 6.90
CA TRP A 86 3.63 0.94 7.81
C TRP A 86 4.10 0.28 9.10
N ARG A 87 3.47 0.67 10.20
CA ARG A 87 3.84 0.24 11.56
C ARG A 87 2.59 -0.20 12.28
N GLY A 88 2.75 -1.16 13.17
CA GLY A 88 1.65 -1.60 14.01
C GLY A 88 2.08 -2.70 14.96
N THR A 89 1.16 -3.07 15.85
CA THR A 89 1.34 -4.17 16.80
C THR A 89 0.55 -5.38 16.33
N HIS A 90 1.22 -6.52 16.22
CA HIS A 90 0.67 -7.77 15.69
C HIS A 90 -0.25 -8.43 16.71
N THR A 91 -1.49 -7.95 16.81
CA THR A 91 -2.47 -8.43 17.79
C THR A 91 -3.54 -9.35 17.21
N GLY A 92 -3.59 -9.51 15.88
CA GLY A 92 -4.46 -10.46 15.19
C GLY A 92 -3.67 -11.32 14.21
N ASP A 93 -4.24 -12.41 13.76
CA ASP A 93 -3.63 -13.30 12.77
C ASP A 93 -3.47 -12.55 11.43
N TYR A 94 -2.33 -12.75 10.77
CA TYR A 94 -2.03 -12.09 9.50
C TYR A 94 -1.18 -12.98 8.60
N GLY A 95 -1.66 -13.20 7.38
CA GLY A 95 -0.90 -13.96 6.39
C GLY A 95 -0.55 -15.39 6.84
N GLY A 96 -1.40 -16.03 7.64
CA GLY A 96 -1.15 -17.35 8.20
C GLY A 96 -0.32 -17.36 9.48
N ALA A 97 0.17 -16.19 9.92
CA ALA A 97 0.94 -16.06 11.16
C ALA A 97 0.00 -15.69 12.32
N ALA A 98 0.01 -16.49 13.37
CA ALA A 98 -0.74 -16.19 14.60
C ALA A 98 -0.18 -14.94 15.28
N ALA A 99 -1.06 -14.19 15.96
CA ALA A 99 -0.69 -12.96 16.67
C ALA A 99 0.48 -13.18 17.63
N THR A 100 1.48 -12.31 17.55
CA THR A 100 2.69 -12.38 18.38
C THR A 100 2.78 -11.29 19.45
N GLY A 101 1.95 -10.24 19.33
CA GLY A 101 2.04 -9.06 20.19
C GLY A 101 3.23 -8.16 19.88
N LYS A 102 4.02 -8.48 18.86
CA LYS A 102 5.23 -7.71 18.52
C LYS A 102 4.90 -6.51 17.67
N HIS A 103 5.65 -5.43 17.88
CA HIS A 103 5.60 -4.26 17.01
C HIS A 103 6.40 -4.51 15.73
N VAL A 104 5.89 -4.02 14.60
CA VAL A 104 6.57 -4.15 13.30
C VAL A 104 6.68 -2.81 12.59
N ASP A 105 7.76 -2.65 11.84
CA ASP A 105 7.99 -1.59 10.87
C ASP A 105 8.24 -2.26 9.52
N VAL A 106 7.31 -2.12 8.57
CA VAL A 106 7.37 -2.85 7.31
C VAL A 106 7.45 -1.88 6.14
N ARG A 107 8.51 -2.03 5.36
CA ARG A 107 8.65 -1.25 4.12
C ARG A 107 7.80 -1.87 3.02
N ASP A 108 7.08 -1.01 2.31
CA ASP A 108 6.19 -1.39 1.22
C ASP A 108 6.42 -0.45 0.04
N SER A 109 6.17 -0.93 -1.17
CA SER A 109 6.29 -0.12 -2.37
C SER A 109 5.20 -0.47 -3.36
N ALA A 110 4.80 0.51 -4.17
CA ALA A 110 3.82 0.30 -5.22
C ALA A 110 4.13 1.15 -6.44
N ILE A 111 3.74 0.65 -7.59
CA ILE A 111 3.64 1.42 -8.83
C ILE A 111 2.17 1.38 -9.25
N TRP A 112 1.59 2.55 -9.46
CA TRP A 112 0.22 2.71 -9.94
C TRP A 112 0.20 3.19 -11.39
N HIS A 113 -0.69 2.63 -12.18
CA HIS A 113 -1.00 3.12 -13.52
C HIS A 113 -2.39 3.74 -13.50
N PHE A 114 -2.50 4.97 -13.98
CA PHE A 114 -3.77 5.68 -14.08
C PHE A 114 -4.36 5.53 -15.49
N ARG A 115 -5.67 5.39 -15.56
CA ARG A 115 -6.46 5.40 -16.79
C ARG A 115 -7.78 6.11 -16.51
N ASP A 116 -8.08 7.15 -17.29
CA ASP A 116 -9.31 7.93 -17.16
C ASP A 116 -9.52 8.47 -15.73
N GLY A 117 -8.44 8.92 -15.10
CA GLY A 117 -8.46 9.51 -13.76
C GLY A 117 -8.51 8.54 -12.60
N LYS A 118 -8.52 7.23 -12.85
CA LYS A 118 -8.53 6.18 -11.82
C LYS A 118 -7.33 5.27 -11.96
N VAL A 119 -6.96 4.64 -10.85
CA VAL A 119 -5.90 3.62 -10.83
C VAL A 119 -6.46 2.34 -11.43
N SER A 120 -5.87 1.90 -12.54
CA SER A 120 -6.31 0.71 -13.28
C SER A 120 -5.40 -0.50 -13.09
N GLU A 121 -4.16 -0.26 -12.66
CA GLU A 121 -3.18 -1.33 -12.44
C GLU A 121 -2.25 -0.94 -11.29
N ILE A 122 -1.95 -1.92 -10.45
CA ILE A 122 -1.06 -1.79 -9.31
C ILE A 122 -0.02 -2.90 -9.36
N TYR A 123 1.23 -2.55 -9.11
CA TYR A 123 2.30 -3.49 -8.78
C TYR A 123 2.75 -3.18 -7.36
N THR A 124 2.65 -4.17 -6.46
CA THR A 124 3.02 -4.00 -5.06
C THR A 124 4.08 -5.01 -4.64
N LEU A 125 4.97 -4.58 -3.77
CA LEU A 125 5.99 -5.43 -3.19
C LEU A 125 6.29 -4.97 -1.76
N GLN A 126 6.05 -5.86 -0.80
CA GLN A 126 6.32 -5.63 0.61
C GLN A 126 7.60 -6.36 1.02
N ASP A 127 8.34 -5.81 1.98
CA ASP A 127 9.45 -6.52 2.62
C ASP A 127 8.93 -7.64 3.52
N GLN A 128 8.57 -8.75 2.90
CA GLN A 128 7.99 -9.90 3.59
C GLN A 128 9.02 -10.62 4.49
N PHE A 129 10.28 -10.67 4.05
CA PHE A 129 11.34 -11.25 4.90
C PHE A 129 11.53 -10.45 6.17
N GLY A 130 11.61 -9.12 6.06
CA GLY A 130 11.72 -8.24 7.22
C GLY A 130 10.54 -8.39 8.18
N PHE A 131 9.32 -8.46 7.64
CA PHE A 131 8.12 -8.70 8.44
C PHE A 131 8.21 -10.03 9.21
N LEU A 132 8.51 -11.12 8.53
CA LEU A 132 8.57 -12.45 9.16
C LEU A 132 9.67 -12.56 10.21
N LYS A 133 10.80 -11.88 10.02
CA LYS A 133 11.84 -11.78 11.04
C LYS A 133 11.37 -11.02 12.28
N GLN A 134 10.70 -9.89 12.07
CA GLN A 134 10.23 -9.03 13.15
C GLN A 134 9.21 -9.72 14.04
N ILE A 135 8.37 -10.61 13.49
CA ILE A 135 7.40 -11.38 14.27
C ILE A 135 7.96 -12.72 14.78
N GLY A 136 9.22 -13.05 14.45
CA GLY A 136 9.89 -14.25 14.96
C GLY A 136 9.61 -15.53 14.19
N TYR A 137 9.03 -15.45 12.98
CA TYR A 137 8.78 -16.62 12.12
C TYR A 137 10.02 -17.04 11.35
N LEU A 138 10.95 -16.13 11.12
CA LEU A 138 12.24 -16.44 10.51
C LEU A 138 13.35 -15.98 11.45
N PRO A 139 14.44 -16.77 11.59
CA PRO A 139 15.59 -16.34 12.37
C PRO A 139 16.29 -15.15 11.70
N ASP A 140 16.95 -14.31 12.51
CA ASP A 140 17.65 -13.11 12.02
C ASP A 140 18.74 -13.43 11.02
N SER A 141 19.26 -14.68 11.05
CA SER A 141 20.31 -15.13 10.14
C SER A 141 19.82 -15.43 8.72
N VAL A 142 18.51 -15.53 8.49
CA VAL A 142 17.96 -15.88 7.17
C VAL A 142 18.23 -14.79 6.14
N TYR A 143 18.27 -13.55 6.56
CA TYR A 143 18.53 -12.42 5.68
C TYR A 143 19.53 -11.49 6.35
N ALA A 144 20.73 -11.46 5.81
CA ALA A 144 21.79 -10.55 6.22
C ALA A 144 21.98 -9.50 5.12
N ALA A 145 21.39 -8.34 5.31
CA ALA A 145 21.60 -7.22 4.40
C ALA A 145 22.81 -6.42 4.85
#